data_5afb345d9358170bd146c28b77bd1a0a
#
_entry.id   5afb345d9358170bd146c28b77bd1a0a
#
_cell.length_a   1.000
_cell.length_b   1.000
_cell.length_c   1.000
_cell.angle_alpha   90.00
_cell.angle_beta   90.00
_cell.angle_gamma   90.00
#
_symmetry.space_group_name_H-M   'P 1'
#
loop_
_entity.id
_entity.type
_entity.pdbx_description
1 polymer ?
#
loop_
_entity_poly.entity_id
_entity_poly.type
_entity_poly.pdbx_seq_one_letter_code
_entity_poly.pdbx_strand_id
1 'polypeptide(L)'
;MLRERATAPASTPRSRVAISFGSPAGESGVTRLDLNEILIRNPQAAFLVRIAGSAMREAGIDDGDLALVDRALDANHGQVVIAVHQNEFLCRRLCRRDEALGLQATDSDVPDIWASEADNVDVWGVVTHVIKQVSG
;
A
#
# COMPACT_ATOMS: atom_id res chain seq x y z
N MET A 1 4.15 2.98 13.57
CA MET A 1 2.77 3.32 13.87
C MET A 1 2.00 3.65 12.61
N LEU A 2 0.76 3.25 12.57
CA LEU A 2 -0.07 3.45 11.39
C LEU A 2 -1.28 4.31 11.73
N ARG A 3 -1.66 5.09 10.75
CA ARG A 3 -2.85 5.90 10.88
C ARG A 3 -3.77 5.56 9.74
N GLU A 4 -4.91 5.05 10.08
CA GLU A 4 -5.86 4.58 9.09
C GLU A 4 -6.86 5.66 8.73
N ARG A 5 -7.21 5.69 7.48
CA ARG A 5 -8.21 6.62 7.00
C ARG A 5 -8.95 6.01 5.82
N ALA A 6 -10.25 5.89 5.96
CA ALA A 6 -11.06 5.40 4.86
C ALA A 6 -11.18 6.44 3.77
N THR A 7 -11.18 5.99 2.53
CA THR A 7 -11.38 6.86 1.39
C THR A 7 -12.82 6.78 0.93
N ALA A 8 -13.32 7.88 0.41
CA ALA A 8 -14.65 7.90 -0.14
C ALA A 8 -14.71 7.10 -1.43
N PRO A 9 -15.84 6.50 -1.74
CA PRO A 9 -15.99 5.80 -3.00
C PRO A 9 -15.85 6.74 -4.16
N ALA A 10 -15.31 6.23 -5.22
CA ALA A 10 -15.18 6.99 -6.44
C ALA A 10 -16.55 7.26 -7.03
N SER A 11 -16.70 8.43 -7.56
CA SER A 11 -17.92 8.76 -8.28
C SER A 11 -17.82 8.23 -9.71
N THR A 12 -18.75 8.63 -10.53
CA THR A 12 -18.77 8.24 -11.93
C THR A 12 -17.48 8.63 -12.62
N PRO A 13 -16.88 7.75 -13.35
CA PRO A 13 -15.69 8.09 -14.11
C PRO A 13 -16.01 9.14 -15.15
N ARG A 14 -15.27 10.20 -15.13
CA ARG A 14 -15.52 11.28 -16.03
C ARG A 14 -14.38 11.64 -16.92
N SER A 15 -13.21 11.38 -16.46
CA SER A 15 -12.09 11.76 -17.26
C SER A 15 -11.10 10.65 -17.20
N ARG A 16 -10.35 10.57 -18.20
CA ARG A 16 -9.26 9.66 -18.15
C ARG A 16 -8.01 10.48 -18.23
N VAL A 17 -7.04 10.01 -17.54
CA VAL A 17 -5.77 10.68 -17.51
C VAL A 17 -5.10 10.45 -18.83
N ALA A 18 -4.88 11.51 -19.52
CA ALA A 18 -4.20 11.46 -20.80
C ALA A 18 -2.95 12.28 -20.64
N ILE A 19 -1.98 11.76 -19.93
CA ILE A 19 -0.75 12.48 -19.72
C ILE A 19 0.22 12.09 -20.80
N SER A 20 0.58 13.08 -21.58
CA SER A 20 1.53 12.88 -22.65
C SER A 20 2.63 13.88 -22.49
N PHE A 21 3.80 13.39 -22.16
CA PHE A 21 4.92 14.27 -21.99
C PHE A 21 5.42 14.83 -23.30
N GLY A 22 5.06 14.23 -24.39
CA GLY A 22 5.48 14.71 -25.66
C GLY A 22 4.51 15.67 -26.31
N SER A 23 3.37 15.94 -25.67
CA SER A 23 2.37 16.77 -26.29
C SER A 23 1.86 17.81 -25.31
N PRO A 24 2.64 18.78 -25.02
CA PRO A 24 2.23 19.81 -24.06
C PRO A 24 1.24 20.78 -24.66
N ALA A 25 0.78 20.54 -25.84
CA ALA A 25 -0.05 21.48 -26.53
C ALA A 25 -1.32 21.74 -25.78
N GLY A 26 -1.33 22.83 -25.11
CA GLY A 26 -2.52 23.31 -24.47
C GLY A 26 -3.22 22.26 -23.66
N GLU A 27 -4.47 22.25 -23.84
CA GLU A 27 -5.34 21.43 -23.03
C GLU A 27 -5.30 19.97 -23.39
N SER A 28 -4.70 19.62 -24.48
CA SER A 28 -4.79 18.24 -24.95
C SER A 28 -3.99 17.28 -24.10
N GLY A 29 -2.97 17.75 -23.39
CA GLY A 29 -2.16 16.89 -22.55
C GLY A 29 -2.49 17.00 -21.08
N VAL A 30 -3.47 17.79 -20.71
CA VAL A 30 -3.78 18.03 -19.31
C VAL A 30 -5.25 17.75 -19.06
N THR A 31 -5.51 16.83 -18.18
CA THR A 31 -6.86 16.44 -17.84
C THR A 31 -7.01 16.56 -16.33
N ARG A 32 -8.20 16.95 -15.90
CA ARG A 32 -8.50 16.95 -14.49
C ARG A 32 -8.39 15.53 -13.96
N LEU A 33 -7.71 15.41 -12.87
CA LEU A 33 -7.34 14.11 -12.31
C LEU A 33 -8.25 13.75 -11.15
N ASP A 34 -8.82 12.57 -11.21
CA ASP A 34 -9.49 11.97 -10.07
C ASP A 34 -8.70 10.72 -9.69
N LEU A 35 -7.90 10.84 -8.64
CA LEU A 35 -7.06 9.73 -8.20
C LEU A 35 -7.88 8.53 -7.73
N ASN A 36 -9.08 8.77 -7.27
CA ASN A 36 -9.94 7.68 -6.84
C ASN A 36 -10.24 6.72 -7.98
N GLU A 37 -10.46 7.25 -9.17
CA GLU A 37 -10.74 6.42 -10.32
C GLU A 37 -9.52 5.61 -10.76
N ILE A 38 -8.36 6.16 -10.53
CA ILE A 38 -7.14 5.54 -11.01
C ILE A 38 -6.62 4.49 -10.05
N LEU A 39 -6.66 4.80 -8.76
CA LEU A 39 -5.95 4.02 -7.77
C LEU A 39 -6.85 3.05 -7.01
N ILE A 40 -8.12 3.38 -6.87
CA ILE A 40 -9.00 2.62 -5.99
C ILE A 40 -9.84 1.65 -6.81
N ARG A 41 -9.57 0.37 -6.61
CA ARG A 41 -10.28 -0.68 -7.30
C ARG A 41 -11.52 -1.11 -6.54
N ASN A 42 -11.43 -1.15 -5.22
CA ASN A 42 -12.52 -1.58 -4.35
C ASN A 42 -12.80 -0.48 -3.34
N PRO A 43 -13.65 0.50 -3.68
CA PRO A 43 -13.79 1.69 -2.83
C PRO A 43 -14.19 1.41 -1.38
N GLN A 44 -15.00 0.38 -1.16
CA GLN A 44 -15.43 0.09 0.20
C GLN A 44 -14.38 -0.65 1.03
N ALA A 45 -13.33 -1.09 0.40
CA ALA A 45 -12.25 -1.80 1.07
C ALA A 45 -10.92 -1.05 1.03
N ALA A 46 -10.94 0.19 0.57
CA ALA A 46 -9.73 0.99 0.39
C ALA A 46 -9.50 1.91 1.57
N PHE A 47 -8.27 1.91 2.07
CA PHE A 47 -7.88 2.72 3.23
C PHE A 47 -6.54 3.36 2.97
N LEU A 48 -6.32 4.52 3.55
CA LEU A 48 -5.01 5.15 3.59
C LEU A 48 -4.40 4.96 4.97
N VAL A 49 -3.17 4.54 4.97
CA VAL A 49 -2.44 4.25 6.20
C VAL A 49 -1.12 5.00 6.14
N ARG A 50 -0.80 5.74 7.20
CA ARG A 50 0.48 6.43 7.26
C ARG A 50 1.53 5.48 7.82
N ILE A 51 2.64 5.38 7.12
CA ILE A 51 3.72 4.48 7.49
C ILE A 51 4.63 5.18 8.49
N ALA A 52 5.03 4.46 9.50
CA ALA A 52 6.02 4.91 10.47
C ALA A 52 7.18 3.93 10.51
N GLY A 53 8.37 4.47 10.59
CA GLY A 53 9.58 3.66 10.68
C GLY A 53 10.21 3.40 9.32
N SER A 54 11.33 2.71 9.34
CA SER A 54 12.18 2.53 8.16
C SER A 54 12.31 1.09 7.72
N ALA A 55 11.46 0.21 8.22
CA ALA A 55 11.60 -1.21 7.98
C ALA A 55 11.51 -1.58 6.49
N MET A 56 10.81 -0.77 5.70
CA MET A 56 10.59 -1.05 4.28
C MET A 56 11.26 -0.02 3.37
N ARG A 57 12.27 0.65 3.85
CA ARG A 57 12.90 1.74 3.11
C ARG A 57 13.45 1.27 1.77
N GLU A 58 14.10 0.13 1.73
CA GLU A 58 14.70 -0.34 0.49
C GLU A 58 13.68 -0.80 -0.53
N ALA A 59 12.44 -1.00 -0.10
CA ALA A 59 11.34 -1.24 -1.03
C ALA A 59 10.71 0.06 -1.51
N GLY A 60 11.27 1.20 -1.12
CA GLY A 60 10.74 2.49 -1.53
C GLY A 60 9.63 3.02 -0.65
N ILE A 61 9.47 2.45 0.53
CA ILE A 61 8.43 2.87 1.47
C ILE A 61 9.10 3.47 2.69
N ASP A 62 8.93 4.76 2.85
CA ASP A 62 9.62 5.53 3.88
C ASP A 62 8.68 5.97 4.99
N ASP A 63 9.29 6.35 6.11
CA ASP A 63 8.55 6.95 7.20
C ASP A 63 7.76 8.15 6.71
N GLY A 64 6.50 8.23 7.07
CA GLY A 64 5.64 9.32 6.65
C GLY A 64 4.89 9.11 5.36
N ASP A 65 5.24 8.10 4.59
CA ASP A 65 4.52 7.79 3.35
C ASP A 65 3.09 7.37 3.65
N LEU A 66 2.22 7.57 2.67
CA LEU A 66 0.86 7.09 2.73
C LEU A 66 0.74 5.83 1.89
N ALA A 67 0.29 4.76 2.51
CA ALA A 67 0.05 3.51 1.80
C ALA A 67 -1.43 3.38 1.50
N LEU A 68 -1.75 3.12 0.26
CA LEU A 68 -3.11 2.79 -0.14
C LEU A 68 -3.28 1.29 0.03
N VAL A 69 -4.21 0.90 0.86
CA VAL A 69 -4.40 -0.49 1.25
C VAL A 69 -5.76 -0.96 0.79
N ASP A 70 -5.78 -2.11 0.16
CA ASP A 70 -7.02 -2.74 -0.29
C ASP A 70 -7.25 -4.00 0.54
N ARG A 71 -8.34 -4.00 1.28
CA ARG A 71 -8.66 -5.12 2.16
C ARG A 71 -9.47 -6.22 1.47
N ALA A 72 -9.89 -5.98 0.25
CA ALA A 72 -10.63 -6.98 -0.52
C ALA A 72 -9.73 -7.94 -1.28
N LEU A 73 -8.46 -7.61 -1.42
CA LEU A 73 -7.53 -8.45 -2.16
C LEU A 73 -6.97 -9.56 -1.27
N ASP A 74 -6.81 -10.71 -1.87
CA ASP A 74 -6.07 -11.79 -1.23
C ASP A 74 -4.59 -11.52 -1.35
N ALA A 75 -3.88 -11.70 -0.26
CA ALA A 75 -2.46 -11.43 -0.23
C ALA A 75 -1.68 -12.63 -0.77
N ASN A 76 -0.72 -12.36 -1.62
CA ASN A 76 0.12 -13.37 -2.23
C ASN A 76 1.57 -13.16 -1.86
N HIS A 77 2.34 -14.23 -2.00
CA HIS A 77 3.78 -14.18 -1.78
C HIS A 77 4.42 -13.05 -2.58
N GLY A 78 5.27 -12.30 -1.94
CA GLY A 78 5.98 -11.19 -2.57
C GLY A 78 5.29 -9.85 -2.49
N GLN A 79 4.04 -9.82 -2.11
CA GLN A 79 3.32 -8.55 -2.00
C GLN A 79 3.60 -7.85 -0.69
N VAL A 80 3.53 -6.53 -0.72
CA VAL A 80 3.64 -5.74 0.50
C VAL A 80 2.25 -5.67 1.13
N VAL A 81 2.20 -5.96 2.41
CA VAL A 81 0.95 -6.02 3.15
C VAL A 81 1.04 -5.20 4.42
N ILE A 82 -0.12 -4.86 4.93
CA ILE A 82 -0.26 -4.41 6.32
C ILE A 82 -0.72 -5.63 7.09
N ALA A 83 0.05 -5.99 8.09
CA ALA A 83 -0.23 -7.16 8.91
C ALA A 83 -0.38 -6.77 10.37
N VAL A 84 -1.10 -7.59 11.11
CA VAL A 84 -1.22 -7.44 12.56
C VAL A 84 -0.47 -8.61 13.19
N HIS A 85 0.47 -8.25 14.03
CA HIS A 85 1.26 -9.23 14.77
C HIS A 85 1.46 -8.72 16.19
N GLN A 86 1.09 -9.52 17.16
CA GLN A 86 1.19 -9.13 18.57
C GLN A 86 0.56 -7.77 18.85
N ASN A 87 -0.62 -7.56 18.28
CA ASN A 87 -1.39 -6.33 18.43
C ASN A 87 -0.74 -5.09 17.82
N GLU A 88 0.23 -5.28 16.94
CA GLU A 88 0.85 -4.16 16.24
C GLU A 88 0.60 -4.26 14.75
N PHE A 89 0.36 -3.12 14.13
CA PHE A 89 0.29 -3.04 12.67
C PHE A 89 1.68 -2.88 12.10
N LEU A 90 1.99 -3.72 11.15
CA LEU A 90 3.31 -3.72 10.50
C LEU A 90 3.14 -3.68 9.00
N CYS A 91 4.01 -2.94 8.32
CA CYS A 91 4.09 -2.96 6.87
C CYS A 91 5.30 -3.84 6.50
N ARG A 92 5.04 -4.92 5.81
CA ARG A 92 6.08 -5.91 5.50
C ARG A 92 5.79 -6.57 4.17
N ARG A 93 6.78 -7.27 3.63
CA ARG A 93 6.58 -8.11 2.45
C ARG A 93 6.16 -9.49 2.91
N LEU A 94 5.07 -9.97 2.33
CA LEU A 94 4.57 -11.29 2.65
C LEU A 94 5.42 -12.35 1.98
N CYS A 95 5.84 -13.31 2.76
CA CYS A 95 6.63 -14.43 2.28
C CYS A 95 5.94 -15.71 2.64
N ARG A 96 5.86 -16.62 1.71
CA ARG A 96 5.32 -17.94 1.99
C ARG A 96 6.37 -18.98 1.64
N ARG A 97 6.73 -19.77 2.62
CA ARG A 97 7.72 -20.81 2.41
C ARG A 97 7.16 -22.11 3.01
N ASP A 98 6.88 -23.06 2.13
CA ASP A 98 6.18 -24.27 2.50
C ASP A 98 4.83 -23.90 3.13
N GLU A 99 4.59 -24.27 4.37
CA GLU A 99 3.36 -23.90 5.04
C GLU A 99 3.53 -22.72 5.99
N ALA A 100 4.71 -22.17 6.04
CA ALA A 100 5.00 -21.07 6.94
C ALA A 100 4.73 -19.74 6.24
N LEU A 101 4.17 -18.83 7.01
CA LEU A 101 3.90 -17.48 6.56
C LEU A 101 4.91 -16.55 7.22
N GLY A 102 5.60 -15.76 6.43
CA GLY A 102 6.60 -14.86 6.93
C GLY A 102 6.31 -13.42 6.56
N LEU A 103 6.79 -12.52 7.39
CA LEU A 103 6.73 -11.09 7.15
C LEU A 103 8.15 -10.57 7.13
N GLN A 104 8.58 -10.06 5.98
CA GLN A 104 9.95 -9.61 5.80
C GLN A 104 10.02 -8.10 5.67
N ALA A 105 10.95 -7.52 6.43
CA ALA A 105 11.36 -6.15 6.23
C ALA A 105 12.47 -6.12 5.19
N THR A 106 12.69 -4.96 4.57
CA THR A 106 13.83 -4.79 3.68
C THR A 106 15.08 -4.34 4.43
N ASP A 107 14.89 -3.80 5.63
CA ASP A 107 15.99 -3.39 6.47
C ASP A 107 16.58 -4.63 7.15
N SER A 108 17.86 -4.88 6.92
CA SER A 108 18.53 -6.07 7.48
C SER A 108 18.61 -6.05 9.00
N ASP A 109 18.46 -4.88 9.61
CA ASP A 109 18.45 -4.77 11.07
C ASP A 109 17.11 -5.14 11.69
N VAL A 110 16.08 -5.31 10.87
CA VAL A 110 14.76 -5.70 11.32
C VAL A 110 14.58 -7.18 11.00
N PRO A 111 14.38 -8.02 12.00
CA PRO A 111 14.30 -9.46 11.75
C PRO A 111 12.99 -9.82 11.07
N ASP A 112 13.05 -10.89 10.29
CA ASP A 112 11.85 -11.47 9.71
C ASP A 112 11.01 -12.10 10.80
N ILE A 113 9.71 -12.11 10.57
CA ILE A 113 8.76 -12.74 11.48
C ILE A 113 8.18 -13.94 10.75
N TRP A 114 8.38 -15.10 11.32
CA TRP A 114 7.82 -16.33 10.77
C TRP A 114 6.76 -16.86 11.70
N ALA A 115 5.56 -16.99 11.16
CA ALA A 115 4.43 -17.47 11.93
C ALA A 115 4.28 -18.96 11.74
N SER A 116 4.14 -19.67 12.84
CA SER A 116 3.68 -21.03 12.82
C SER A 116 2.17 -21.01 13.13
N GLU A 117 1.55 -22.18 13.20
CA GLU A 117 0.14 -22.24 13.54
C GLU A 117 -0.17 -21.66 14.91
N ALA A 118 0.85 -21.62 15.78
CA ALA A 118 0.65 -21.09 17.12
C ALA A 118 0.74 -19.56 17.17
N ASP A 119 1.30 -18.94 16.15
CA ASP A 119 1.47 -17.51 16.09
C ASP A 119 0.43 -16.91 15.16
N ASN A 120 -0.35 -16.00 15.65
CA ASN A 120 -1.36 -15.35 14.83
C ASN A 120 -0.74 -14.18 14.10
N VAL A 121 -0.59 -14.36 12.81
CA VAL A 121 -0.27 -13.26 11.91
C VAL A 121 -1.48 -13.06 11.01
N ASP A 122 -2.10 -11.92 11.14
CA ASP A 122 -3.24 -11.59 10.29
C ASP A 122 -2.82 -10.58 9.26
N VAL A 123 -3.10 -10.89 8.00
CA VAL A 123 -2.92 -9.90 6.95
C VAL A 123 -4.15 -9.03 6.94
N TRP A 124 -3.94 -7.76 7.25
CA TRP A 124 -5.04 -6.81 7.32
C TRP A 124 -5.45 -6.30 5.94
N GLY A 125 -4.48 -6.13 5.05
CA GLY A 125 -4.75 -5.70 3.70
C GLY A 125 -3.49 -5.67 2.86
N VAL A 126 -3.68 -5.51 1.55
CA VAL A 126 -2.58 -5.48 0.58
C VAL A 126 -2.28 -4.03 0.23
N VAL A 127 -1.02 -3.66 0.29
CA VAL A 127 -0.59 -2.32 -0.13
C VAL A 127 -0.49 -2.32 -1.65
N THR A 128 -1.30 -1.49 -2.28
CA THR A 128 -1.31 -1.40 -3.74
C THR A 128 -0.49 -0.23 -4.25
N HIS A 129 -0.42 0.83 -3.49
CA HIS A 129 0.27 2.06 -3.90
C HIS A 129 0.86 2.74 -2.68
N VAL A 130 1.90 3.51 -2.92
CA VAL A 130 2.50 4.35 -1.90
C VAL A 130 2.57 5.76 -2.45
N ILE A 131 2.17 6.72 -1.63
CA ILE A 131 2.15 8.13 -2.02
C ILE A 131 3.20 8.86 -1.21
N LYS A 132 4.11 9.51 -1.90
CA LYS A 132 5.17 10.30 -1.29
C LYS A 132 4.96 11.77 -1.60
N GLN A 133 5.10 12.59 -0.58
CA GLN A 133 5.10 14.02 -0.79
C GLN A 133 6.55 14.45 -1.10
N VAL A 134 6.72 15.08 -2.24
CA VAL A 134 8.06 15.48 -2.70
C VAL A 134 8.39 16.89 -2.26
N SER A 135 7.40 17.75 -2.25
CA SER A 135 7.58 19.13 -1.82
C SER A 135 6.25 19.68 -1.35
N GLY A 136 6.32 20.76 -0.70
CA GLY A 136 5.12 21.38 -0.16
C GLY A 136 5.23 21.65 1.29
#